data_74397f03e903c2f8edba0a1445c11187
#
_entry.id   74397f03e903c2f8edba0a1445c11187
#
_cell.length_a   1.000
_cell.length_b   1.000
_cell.length_c   1.000
_cell.angle_alpha   90.00
_cell.angle_beta   90.00
_cell.angle_gamma   90.00
#
_symmetry.space_group_name_H-M   'P 1'
#
loop_
_entity.id
_entity.type
_entity.pdbx_description
1 polymer ?
#
loop_
_entity_poly.entity_id
_entity_poly.type
_entity_poly.pdbx_seq_one_letter_code
_entity_poly.pdbx_strand_id
1 'polypeptide(L)'
;LLKNTTTLLIGLFFVVAIVGCKAGPTVVWEAQTVDLTDAAEIAAAIQSEKGKVLVLNFWASWCLPCVEELPALSSFYEQYKGRGVTIYGVSLDDPDTLESLIKPFIAKNNIPYAIRVLTDRDVDLVSQAVKTPITGALPVSLIYDRKGRLVHSQEGLITLEMLEEFVKPLL
;
A
#
# COMPACT_ATOMS: atom_id res chain seq x y z
N LEU A 1 -60.93 53.40 -1.54
CA LEU A 1 -60.47 52.62 -0.35
C LEU A 1 -59.87 51.31 -0.80
N LEU A 2 -58.53 51.32 -1.03
CA LEU A 2 -57.77 50.09 -1.36
C LEU A 2 -57.25 49.47 -0.06
N LYS A 3 -57.60 48.20 0.15
CA LYS A 3 -56.99 47.36 1.22
C LYS A 3 -55.81 46.58 0.62
N ASN A 4 -54.61 46.91 1.03
CA ASN A 4 -53.41 46.12 0.78
C ASN A 4 -53.40 44.88 1.69
N THR A 5 -53.42 43.73 1.12
CA THR A 5 -53.16 42.44 1.82
C THR A 5 -51.72 42.03 1.50
N THR A 6 -50.82 42.22 2.46
CA THR A 6 -49.44 41.75 2.37
C THR A 6 -49.38 40.26 2.73
N THR A 7 -49.17 39.40 1.75
CA THR A 7 -49.01 37.95 1.98
C THR A 7 -47.55 37.69 2.37
N LEU A 8 -47.33 37.29 3.62
CA LEU A 8 -46.04 36.89 4.18
C LEU A 8 -45.71 35.45 3.75
N LEU A 9 -44.82 35.28 2.79
CA LEU A 9 -44.27 33.97 2.40
C LEU A 9 -43.17 33.59 3.38
N ILE A 10 -43.49 32.66 4.30
CA ILE A 10 -42.50 32.03 5.18
C ILE A 10 -41.76 30.94 4.35
N GLY A 11 -40.56 31.28 3.90
CA GLY A 11 -39.67 30.31 3.23
C GLY A 11 -39.10 29.34 4.27
N LEU A 12 -39.49 28.09 4.18
CA LEU A 12 -38.92 26.99 4.99
C LEU A 12 -37.54 26.64 4.43
N PHE A 13 -36.46 27.14 5.06
CA PHE A 13 -35.09 26.74 4.76
C PHE A 13 -34.85 25.33 5.30
N PHE A 14 -34.82 24.35 4.39
CA PHE A 14 -34.33 23.00 4.70
C PHE A 14 -32.81 23.05 4.80
N VAL A 15 -32.27 23.06 6.02
CA VAL A 15 -30.84 22.87 6.26
C VAL A 15 -30.54 21.38 6.08
N VAL A 16 -30.04 21.00 4.91
CA VAL A 16 -29.47 19.67 4.68
C VAL A 16 -28.13 19.62 5.41
N ALA A 17 -28.10 18.99 6.58
CA ALA A 17 -26.85 18.68 7.25
C ALA A 17 -26.10 17.62 6.43
N ILE A 18 -25.09 18.07 5.68
CA ILE A 18 -24.15 17.16 5.02
C ILE A 18 -23.30 16.54 6.13
N VAL A 19 -23.62 15.31 6.53
CA VAL A 19 -22.76 14.48 7.37
C VAL A 19 -21.52 14.18 6.53
N GLY A 20 -20.48 15.00 6.67
CA GLY A 20 -19.18 14.77 6.06
C GLY A 20 -18.57 13.50 6.69
N CYS A 21 -18.54 12.39 5.97
CA CYS A 21 -17.65 11.29 6.29
C CYS A 21 -16.23 11.87 6.32
N LYS A 22 -15.63 11.96 7.50
CA LYS A 22 -14.19 12.24 7.61
C LYS A 22 -13.47 11.04 6.98
N ALA A 23 -13.03 11.21 5.74
CA ALA A 23 -12.05 10.29 5.15
C ALA A 23 -10.82 10.33 6.08
N GLY A 24 -10.39 9.18 6.56
CA GLY A 24 -9.12 9.06 7.28
C GLY A 24 -7.97 9.53 6.40
N PRO A 25 -6.77 9.71 6.97
CA PRO A 25 -5.61 10.13 6.20
C PRO A 25 -5.37 9.17 5.04
N THR A 26 -5.30 9.71 3.83
CA THR A 26 -4.95 8.94 2.63
C THR A 26 -3.43 8.84 2.60
N VAL A 27 -2.90 7.64 2.79
CA VAL A 27 -1.47 7.35 2.71
C VAL A 27 -1.20 6.69 1.36
N VAL A 28 -0.57 7.42 0.44
CA VAL A 28 -0.13 6.90 -0.86
C VAL A 28 1.40 6.91 -0.88
N TRP A 29 1.99 5.77 -1.14
CA TRP A 29 3.44 5.66 -1.27
C TRP A 29 3.85 5.88 -2.72
N GLU A 30 4.50 7.00 -2.97
CA GLU A 30 4.97 7.34 -4.31
C GLU A 30 6.08 6.39 -4.76
N ALA A 31 6.07 6.04 -6.05
CA ALA A 31 7.12 5.21 -6.66
C ALA A 31 8.50 5.84 -6.48
N GLN A 32 9.51 4.99 -6.33
CA GLN A 32 10.93 5.37 -6.14
C GLN A 32 11.23 6.17 -4.86
N THR A 33 10.27 6.28 -3.92
CA THR A 33 10.55 6.86 -2.60
C THR A 33 11.05 5.80 -1.63
N VAL A 34 11.95 6.20 -0.73
CA VAL A 34 12.50 5.34 0.32
C VAL A 34 12.44 6.11 1.63
N ASP A 35 11.54 5.68 2.54
CA ASP A 35 11.28 6.30 3.84
C ASP A 35 11.00 5.26 4.93
N LEU A 36 10.75 5.73 6.15
CA LEU A 36 10.29 4.90 7.27
C LEU A 36 8.79 4.64 7.18
N THR A 37 8.32 3.59 7.84
CA THR A 37 6.90 3.27 8.02
C THR A 37 6.65 2.49 9.31
N ASP A 38 5.40 2.50 9.75
CA ASP A 38 4.90 1.66 10.84
C ASP A 38 3.71 0.79 10.37
N ALA A 39 3.22 -0.07 11.25
CA ALA A 39 2.10 -0.97 10.94
C ALA A 39 0.80 -0.21 10.62
N ALA A 40 0.56 0.94 11.25
CA ALA A 40 -0.64 1.74 10.99
C ALA A 40 -0.60 2.38 9.59
N GLU A 41 0.56 2.86 9.17
CA GLU A 41 0.77 3.38 7.81
C GLU A 41 0.66 2.30 6.75
N ILE A 42 1.16 1.08 7.01
CA ILE A 42 0.95 -0.08 6.12
C ILE A 42 -0.55 -0.34 5.94
N ALA A 43 -1.32 -0.39 7.03
CA ALA A 43 -2.77 -0.59 6.96
C ALA A 43 -3.46 0.53 6.17
N ALA A 44 -3.06 1.78 6.37
CA ALA A 44 -3.59 2.94 5.64
C ALA A 44 -3.23 2.87 4.14
N ALA A 45 -1.99 2.50 3.80
CA ALA A 45 -1.53 2.32 2.42
C ALA A 45 -2.35 1.25 1.68
N ILE A 46 -2.61 0.09 2.30
CA ILE A 46 -3.47 -0.96 1.74
C ILE A 46 -4.88 -0.41 1.42
N GLN A 47 -5.45 0.42 2.31
CA GLN A 47 -6.78 1.01 2.08
C GLN A 47 -6.76 2.09 0.99
N SER A 48 -5.69 2.85 0.87
CA SER A 48 -5.54 3.93 -0.13
C SER A 48 -5.37 3.40 -1.55
N GLU A 49 -4.84 2.19 -1.71
CA GLU A 49 -4.65 1.55 -3.02
C GLU A 49 -5.90 0.83 -3.55
N LYS A 50 -7.06 0.96 -2.89
CA LYS A 50 -8.31 0.43 -3.45
C LYS A 50 -8.55 0.99 -4.86
N GLY A 51 -8.97 0.10 -5.76
CA GLY A 51 -9.07 0.37 -7.20
C GLY A 51 -7.90 -0.18 -8.00
N LYS A 52 -6.78 -0.51 -7.33
CA LYS A 52 -5.62 -1.19 -7.90
C LYS A 52 -5.40 -2.55 -7.25
N VAL A 53 -4.64 -3.42 -7.91
CA VAL A 53 -4.07 -4.61 -7.30
C VAL A 53 -2.76 -4.21 -6.62
N LEU A 54 -2.63 -4.49 -5.33
CA LEU A 54 -1.43 -4.19 -4.56
C LEU A 54 -0.65 -5.48 -4.28
N VAL A 55 0.64 -5.48 -4.61
CA VAL A 55 1.61 -6.45 -4.14
C VAL A 55 2.40 -5.80 -3.01
N LEU A 56 2.27 -6.31 -1.80
CA LEU A 56 3.04 -5.88 -0.63
C LEU A 56 4.10 -6.94 -0.35
N ASN A 57 5.37 -6.58 -0.50
CA ASN A 57 6.50 -7.50 -0.38
C ASN A 57 7.34 -7.14 0.84
N PHE A 58 7.46 -8.09 1.79
CA PHE A 58 8.34 -7.99 2.95
C PHE A 58 9.69 -8.60 2.62
N TRP A 59 10.76 -7.86 2.85
CA TRP A 59 12.12 -8.24 2.45
C TRP A 59 13.19 -7.62 3.37
N ALA A 60 14.45 -7.95 3.16
CA ALA A 60 15.58 -7.25 3.77
C ALA A 60 16.83 -7.35 2.87
N SER A 61 17.76 -6.40 3.01
CA SER A 61 19.00 -6.37 2.21
C SER A 61 19.95 -7.53 2.53
N TRP A 62 19.88 -8.08 3.73
CA TRP A 62 20.65 -9.24 4.19
C TRP A 62 20.00 -10.58 3.86
N CYS A 63 18.78 -10.60 3.33
CA CYS A 63 18.03 -11.80 2.95
C CYS A 63 18.36 -12.16 1.50
N LEU A 64 19.19 -13.17 1.28
CA LEU A 64 19.62 -13.55 -0.06
C LEU A 64 18.46 -13.85 -1.02
N PRO A 65 17.47 -14.73 -0.69
CA PRO A 65 16.36 -14.98 -1.59
C PRO A 65 15.50 -13.74 -1.85
N CYS A 66 15.44 -12.77 -0.90
CA CYS A 66 14.75 -11.52 -1.13
C CYS A 66 15.45 -10.68 -2.22
N VAL A 67 16.78 -10.65 -2.19
CA VAL A 67 17.57 -9.93 -3.21
C VAL A 67 17.44 -10.59 -4.58
N GLU A 68 17.36 -11.92 -4.62
CA GLU A 68 17.18 -12.70 -5.85
C GLU A 68 15.85 -12.44 -6.55
N GLU A 69 14.77 -12.11 -5.82
CA GLU A 69 13.45 -11.82 -6.42
C GLU A 69 13.27 -10.37 -6.90
N LEU A 70 14.11 -9.41 -6.47
CA LEU A 70 13.97 -7.99 -6.83
C LEU A 70 13.90 -7.73 -8.34
N PRO A 71 14.67 -8.40 -9.21
CA PRO A 71 14.54 -8.22 -10.65
C PRO A 71 13.18 -8.66 -11.20
N ALA A 72 12.60 -9.73 -10.66
CA ALA A 72 11.26 -10.20 -11.06
C ALA A 72 10.18 -9.20 -10.66
N LEU A 73 10.20 -8.71 -9.40
CA LEU A 73 9.29 -7.67 -8.90
C LEU A 73 9.44 -6.37 -9.71
N SER A 74 10.66 -5.93 -10.00
CA SER A 74 10.91 -4.72 -10.78
C SER A 74 10.40 -4.84 -12.20
N SER A 75 10.68 -5.96 -12.87
CA SER A 75 10.19 -6.24 -14.22
C SER A 75 8.66 -6.30 -14.26
N PHE A 76 8.05 -6.97 -13.29
CA PHE A 76 6.60 -7.05 -13.17
C PHE A 76 5.98 -5.66 -12.95
N TYR A 77 6.52 -4.86 -12.05
CA TYR A 77 6.05 -3.50 -11.80
C TYR A 77 6.06 -2.65 -13.08
N GLU A 78 7.18 -2.63 -13.79
CA GLU A 78 7.31 -1.86 -15.03
C GLU A 78 6.28 -2.28 -16.10
N GLN A 79 5.97 -3.57 -16.20
CA GLN A 79 4.99 -4.08 -17.16
C GLN A 79 3.54 -3.78 -16.77
N TYR A 80 3.22 -3.69 -15.48
CA TYR A 80 1.84 -3.67 -14.99
C TYR A 80 1.41 -2.38 -14.27
N LYS A 81 2.32 -1.46 -13.92
CA LYS A 81 2.01 -0.20 -13.23
C LYS A 81 0.95 0.63 -13.95
N GLY A 82 0.98 0.68 -15.29
CA GLY A 82 -0.01 1.36 -16.14
C GLY A 82 -1.35 0.60 -16.27
N ARG A 83 -1.46 -0.62 -15.73
CA ARG A 83 -2.65 -1.48 -15.79
C ARG A 83 -3.38 -1.60 -14.46
N GLY A 84 -3.05 -0.73 -13.52
CA GLY A 84 -3.68 -0.70 -12.20
C GLY A 84 -3.06 -1.69 -11.21
N VAL A 85 -1.74 -1.90 -11.30
CA VAL A 85 -0.94 -2.63 -10.32
C VAL A 85 -0.01 -1.68 -9.59
N THR A 86 0.14 -1.86 -8.30
CA THR A 86 1.11 -1.18 -7.44
C THR A 86 1.93 -2.23 -6.68
N ILE A 87 3.23 -1.97 -6.49
CA ILE A 87 4.10 -2.75 -5.60
C ILE A 87 4.62 -1.84 -4.51
N TYR A 88 4.56 -2.31 -3.27
CA TYR A 88 5.18 -1.71 -2.11
C TYR A 88 6.13 -2.70 -1.46
N GLY A 89 7.40 -2.34 -1.33
CA GLY A 89 8.40 -3.11 -0.61
C GLY A 89 8.52 -2.60 0.84
N VAL A 90 8.36 -3.51 1.80
CA VAL A 90 8.57 -3.22 3.23
C VAL A 90 9.83 -3.92 3.68
N SER A 91 10.87 -3.13 3.96
CA SER A 91 12.16 -3.64 4.44
C SER A 91 12.12 -3.85 5.96
N LEU A 92 12.67 -4.98 6.40
CA LEU A 92 12.91 -5.30 7.81
C LEU A 92 14.35 -4.99 8.25
N ASP A 93 15.08 -4.22 7.44
CA ASP A 93 16.39 -3.69 7.84
C ASP A 93 16.28 -2.74 9.04
N ASP A 94 17.41 -2.43 9.65
CA ASP A 94 17.45 -1.47 10.75
C ASP A 94 17.09 -0.06 10.23
N PRO A 95 16.07 0.62 10.79
CA PRO A 95 15.70 1.98 10.40
C PRO A 95 16.85 2.99 10.45
N ASP A 96 17.79 2.82 11.37
CA ASP A 96 18.98 3.67 11.48
C ASP A 96 19.92 3.54 10.28
N THR A 97 19.77 2.49 9.47
CA THR A 97 20.55 2.26 8.24
C THR A 97 19.90 2.83 6.98
N LEU A 98 18.77 3.53 7.10
CA LEU A 98 18.02 4.07 5.96
C LEU A 98 18.91 4.84 4.98
N GLU A 99 19.68 5.82 5.49
CA GLU A 99 20.53 6.68 4.66
C GLU A 99 21.83 6.00 4.22
N SER A 100 22.46 5.22 5.12
CA SER A 100 23.79 4.66 4.90
C SER A 100 23.80 3.36 4.10
N LEU A 101 22.73 2.58 4.15
CA LEU A 101 22.64 1.27 3.52
C LEU A 101 21.45 1.18 2.55
N ILE A 102 20.21 1.45 3.00
CA ILE A 102 19.03 1.10 2.25
C ILE A 102 18.87 1.96 1.00
N LYS A 103 18.92 3.29 1.11
CA LYS A 103 18.84 4.18 -0.06
C LYS A 103 19.90 3.87 -1.11
N PRO A 104 21.21 3.70 -0.77
CA PRO A 104 22.22 3.27 -1.71
C PRO A 104 21.93 1.90 -2.34
N PHE A 105 21.42 0.94 -1.56
CA PHE A 105 21.06 -0.39 -2.06
C PHE A 105 19.95 -0.30 -3.10
N ILE A 106 18.88 0.45 -2.82
CA ILE A 106 17.73 0.65 -3.73
C ILE A 106 18.19 1.31 -5.03
N ALA A 107 19.01 2.35 -4.94
CA ALA A 107 19.56 3.04 -6.10
C ALA A 107 20.44 2.13 -6.95
N LYS A 108 21.35 1.35 -6.33
CA LYS A 108 22.23 0.39 -7.02
C LYS A 108 21.45 -0.69 -7.76
N ASN A 109 20.35 -1.17 -7.21
CA ASN A 109 19.52 -2.24 -7.79
C ASN A 109 18.40 -1.70 -8.70
N ASN A 110 18.32 -0.35 -8.90
CA ASN A 110 17.32 0.31 -9.75
C ASN A 110 15.88 -0.13 -9.43
N ILE A 111 15.50 -0.21 -8.15
CA ILE A 111 14.16 -0.64 -7.75
C ILE A 111 13.15 0.49 -8.09
N PRO A 112 12.14 0.23 -8.93
CA PRO A 112 11.29 1.29 -9.49
C PRO A 112 10.03 1.59 -8.69
N TYR A 113 9.75 0.86 -7.61
CA TYR A 113 8.58 1.01 -6.76
C TYR A 113 8.93 1.56 -5.38
N ALA A 114 7.91 1.95 -4.61
CA ALA A 114 8.11 2.52 -3.28
C ALA A 114 8.66 1.49 -2.29
N ILE A 115 9.67 1.91 -1.51
CA ILE A 115 10.24 1.12 -0.42
C ILE A 115 10.01 1.85 0.90
N ARG A 116 9.64 1.10 1.92
CA ARG A 116 9.53 1.58 3.30
C ARG A 116 10.34 0.69 4.22
N VAL A 117 11.03 1.29 5.18
CA VAL A 117 11.75 0.57 6.22
C VAL A 117 10.87 0.55 7.47
N LEU A 118 10.54 -0.65 7.93
CA LEU A 118 9.63 -0.87 9.05
C LEU A 118 10.28 -0.48 10.38
N THR A 119 9.62 0.40 11.12
CA THR A 119 10.05 0.82 12.46
C THR A 119 9.52 -0.07 13.56
N ASP A 120 8.33 -0.68 13.37
CA ASP A 120 7.74 -1.59 14.33
C ASP A 120 8.52 -2.91 14.43
N ARG A 121 8.83 -3.30 15.64
CA ARG A 121 9.46 -4.61 15.94
C ARG A 121 8.43 -5.63 16.44
N ASP A 122 7.19 -5.21 16.63
CA ASP A 122 6.09 -6.06 17.05
C ASP A 122 5.42 -6.71 15.82
N VAL A 123 5.70 -7.98 15.63
CA VAL A 123 5.18 -8.80 14.52
C VAL A 123 3.64 -8.91 14.58
N ASP A 124 3.05 -8.85 15.77
CA ASP A 124 1.59 -8.93 15.93
C ASP A 124 0.90 -7.67 15.40
N LEU A 125 1.50 -6.48 15.60
CA LEU A 125 0.98 -5.23 15.01
C LEU A 125 1.00 -5.29 13.48
N VAL A 126 2.10 -5.78 12.90
CA VAL A 126 2.22 -5.95 11.45
C VAL A 126 1.20 -6.97 10.93
N SER A 127 1.07 -8.11 11.62
CA SER A 127 0.10 -9.17 11.26
C SER A 127 -1.35 -8.64 11.25
N GLN A 128 -1.71 -7.80 12.23
CA GLN A 128 -3.02 -7.15 12.28
C GLN A 128 -3.21 -6.16 11.12
N ALA A 129 -2.18 -5.36 10.80
CA ALA A 129 -2.22 -4.39 9.71
C ALA A 129 -2.46 -5.06 8.35
N VAL A 130 -1.77 -6.17 8.08
CA VAL A 130 -1.86 -6.90 6.80
C VAL A 130 -2.96 -7.97 6.78
N LYS A 131 -3.61 -8.24 7.91
CA LYS A 131 -4.70 -9.22 8.09
C LYS A 131 -4.31 -10.68 7.80
N THR A 132 -3.06 -11.01 8.06
CA THR A 132 -2.53 -12.36 7.98
C THR A 132 -1.34 -12.52 8.92
N PRO A 133 -1.10 -13.68 9.51
CA PRO A 133 0.09 -13.89 10.33
C PRO A 133 1.37 -13.65 9.53
N ILE A 134 2.28 -12.88 10.10
CA ILE A 134 3.65 -12.69 9.63
C ILE A 134 4.56 -13.39 10.64
N THR A 135 5.29 -14.40 10.18
CA THR A 135 6.13 -15.24 11.06
C THR A 135 7.55 -14.71 11.23
N GLY A 136 7.91 -13.68 10.43
CA GLY A 136 9.28 -13.17 10.33
C GLY A 136 10.15 -13.94 9.33
N ALA A 137 9.63 -15.00 8.70
CA ALA A 137 10.28 -15.61 7.54
C ALA A 137 10.27 -14.62 6.36
N LEU A 138 11.36 -14.58 5.58
CA LEU A 138 11.52 -13.70 4.43
C LEU A 138 11.99 -14.48 3.20
N PRO A 139 11.59 -14.04 1.99
CA PRO A 139 10.61 -12.98 1.69
C PRO A 139 9.15 -13.43 1.88
N VAL A 140 8.24 -12.47 2.02
CA VAL A 140 6.79 -12.71 1.98
C VAL A 140 6.14 -11.71 1.03
N SER A 141 5.37 -12.19 0.06
CA SER A 141 4.58 -11.36 -0.84
C SER A 141 3.09 -11.55 -0.59
N LEU A 142 2.39 -10.47 -0.29
CA LEU A 142 0.95 -10.43 -0.06
C LEU A 142 0.27 -9.71 -1.23
N ILE A 143 -0.77 -10.31 -1.81
CA ILE A 143 -1.48 -9.75 -2.96
C ILE A 143 -2.90 -9.38 -2.54
N TYR A 144 -3.23 -8.10 -2.72
CA TYR A 144 -4.55 -7.55 -2.44
C TYR A 144 -5.28 -7.23 -3.73
N ASP A 145 -6.56 -7.60 -3.80
CA ASP A 145 -7.42 -7.26 -4.93
C ASP A 145 -7.81 -5.77 -4.94
N ARG A 146 -8.49 -5.34 -6.00
CA ARG A 146 -8.96 -3.94 -6.17
C ARG A 146 -9.93 -3.48 -5.06
N LYS A 147 -10.43 -4.38 -4.20
CA LYS A 147 -11.25 -4.06 -3.03
C LYS A 147 -10.45 -3.95 -1.74
N GLY A 148 -9.12 -4.15 -1.81
CA GLY A 148 -8.23 -4.17 -0.65
C GLY A 148 -8.38 -5.43 0.19
N ARG A 149 -8.83 -6.55 -0.39
CA ARG A 149 -8.91 -7.85 0.27
C ARG A 149 -7.65 -8.64 -0.06
N LEU A 150 -7.02 -9.22 0.96
CA LEU A 150 -5.93 -10.18 0.75
C LEU A 150 -6.49 -11.41 0.01
N VAL A 151 -5.91 -11.73 -1.13
CA VAL A 151 -6.34 -12.86 -1.98
C VAL A 151 -5.24 -13.89 -2.18
N HIS A 152 -3.99 -13.54 -1.93
CA HIS A 152 -2.86 -14.47 -2.01
C HIS A 152 -1.76 -14.08 -1.03
N SER A 153 -1.09 -15.09 -0.45
CA SER A 153 0.10 -14.95 0.40
C SER A 153 1.13 -15.97 -0.05
N GLN A 154 2.31 -15.49 -0.46
CA GLN A 154 3.44 -16.32 -0.87
C GLN A 154 4.57 -16.12 0.15
N GLU A 155 4.94 -17.19 0.85
CA GLU A 155 6.17 -17.26 1.63
C GLU A 155 7.30 -17.82 0.76
N GLY A 156 8.51 -17.29 0.89
CA GLY A 156 9.65 -17.59 0.06
C GLY A 156 9.62 -16.84 -1.27
N LEU A 157 10.66 -17.08 -2.08
CA LEU A 157 10.91 -16.39 -3.35
C LEU A 157 9.69 -16.42 -4.28
N ILE A 158 9.36 -15.26 -4.86
CA ILE A 158 8.32 -15.12 -5.88
C ILE A 158 8.96 -14.85 -7.25
N THR A 159 8.51 -15.58 -8.27
CA THR A 159 9.00 -15.40 -9.64
C THR A 159 8.07 -14.49 -10.46
N LEU A 160 8.54 -14.07 -11.64
CA LEU A 160 7.72 -13.27 -12.55
C LEU A 160 6.47 -14.07 -12.99
N GLU A 161 6.63 -15.36 -13.29
CA GLU A 161 5.53 -16.22 -13.69
C GLU A 161 4.47 -16.36 -12.59
N MET A 162 4.91 -16.51 -11.33
CA MET A 162 3.99 -16.57 -10.17
C MET A 162 3.25 -15.25 -9.98
N LEU A 163 3.95 -14.11 -10.09
CA LEU A 163 3.32 -12.78 -10.03
C LEU A 163 2.26 -12.64 -11.12
N GLU A 164 2.56 -13.06 -12.35
CA GLU A 164 1.61 -13.03 -13.46
C GLU A 164 0.41 -13.94 -13.22
N GLU A 165 0.64 -15.16 -12.74
CA GLU A 165 -0.41 -16.14 -12.44
C GLU A 165 -1.39 -15.58 -11.38
N PHE A 166 -0.87 -14.99 -10.31
CA PHE A 166 -1.70 -14.49 -9.20
C PHE A 166 -2.39 -13.17 -9.51
N VAL A 167 -1.75 -12.28 -10.28
CA VAL A 167 -2.23 -10.90 -10.48
C VAL A 167 -3.10 -10.75 -11.73
N LYS A 168 -2.78 -11.43 -12.85
CA LYS A 168 -3.56 -11.27 -14.10
C LYS A 168 -5.08 -11.51 -13.94
N PRO A 169 -5.54 -12.50 -13.15
CA PRO A 169 -6.97 -12.72 -12.93
C PRO A 169 -7.67 -11.61 -12.16
N LEU A 170 -6.92 -10.69 -11.52
CA LEU A 170 -7.42 -9.59 -10.70
C LEU A 170 -7.53 -8.26 -11.47
N LEU A 171 -6.99 -8.20 -12.69
CA LEU A 171 -6.98 -7.02 -13.55
C LEU A 171 -8.30 -6.88 -14.31
#